data_a74dfac28813afdd7b56d7cac89757e5
#
_entry.id   a74dfac28813afdd7b56d7cac89757e5
#
_cell.length_a   1.000
_cell.length_b   1.000
_cell.length_c   1.000
_cell.angle_alpha   90.00
_cell.angle_beta   90.00
_cell.angle_gamma   90.00
#
_symmetry.space_group_name_H-M   'P 1'
#
loop_
_entity.id
_entity.type
_entity.pdbx_description
1 polymer ?
#
loop_
_entity_poly.entity_id
_entity_poly.type
_entity_poly.pdbx_seq_one_letter_code
_entity_poly.pdbx_strand_id
1 'polypeptide(L)' 'MLDQETIRTFIQVAETGSFSRAASLLHKTPAAISYRIKT' A
#
# COMPACT_ATOMS: atom_id res chain seq x y z
N MET A 1 -14.22 -1.12 -5.29
CA MET A 1 -13.63 -1.54 -6.57
C MET A 1 -12.12 -1.33 -6.54
N LEU A 2 -11.38 -2.31 -7.02
CA LEU A 2 -9.92 -2.21 -7.02
C LEU A 2 -9.45 -1.42 -8.24
N ASP A 3 -8.76 -0.32 -8.01
CA ASP A 3 -8.16 0.42 -9.09
C ASP A 3 -6.68 0.08 -9.19
N GLN A 4 -6.04 0.63 -10.21
CA GLN A 4 -4.65 0.31 -10.49
C GLN A 4 -3.74 0.69 -9.32
N GLU A 5 -4.02 1.81 -8.70
CA GLU A 5 -3.20 2.26 -7.57
C GLU A 5 -3.35 1.33 -6.36
N THR A 6 -4.56 0.87 -6.11
CA THR A 6 -4.80 -0.05 -5.01
C THR A 6 -4.06 -1.37 -5.23
N ILE A 7 -4.10 -1.86 -6.46
CA ILE A 7 -3.41 -3.10 -6.80
C ILE A 7 -1.91 -2.94 -6.62
N ARG A 8 -1.35 -1.82 -7.07
CA ARG A 8 0.07 -1.55 -6.93
C ARG A 8 0.46 -1.48 -5.45
N THR A 9 -0.36 -0.82 -4.65
CA THR A 9 -0.12 -0.71 -3.23
C THR A 9 -0.10 -2.09 -2.57
N PHE A 10 -1.05 -2.91 -2.93
CA PHE A 10 -1.15 -4.25 -2.37
C PHE A 10 0.08 -5.09 -2.71
N ILE A 11 0.55 -4.98 -3.95
CA ILE A 11 1.73 -5.70 -4.39
C ILE A 11 2.96 -5.25 -3.61
N GLN A 12 3.10 -3.94 -3.39
CA GLN A 12 4.24 -3.43 -2.64
C GLN A 12 4.23 -3.93 -1.20
N VAL A 13 3.07 -3.97 -0.57
CA VAL A 13 2.97 -4.49 0.78
C VAL A 13 3.37 -5.96 0.80
N ALA A 14 2.89 -6.72 -0.17
CA ALA A 14 3.21 -8.14 -0.23
C ALA A 14 4.69 -8.39 -0.44
N GLU A 15 5.32 -7.59 -1.30
CA GLU A 15 6.73 -7.76 -1.61
C GLU A 15 7.63 -7.34 -0.46
N THR A 16 7.28 -6.26 0.21
CA THR A 16 8.10 -5.75 1.32
C THR A 16 7.78 -6.44 2.63
N GLY A 17 6.58 -6.96 2.76
CA GLY A 17 6.14 -7.57 4.00
C GLY A 17 5.90 -6.54 5.10
N SER A 18 5.75 -5.27 4.75
CA SER A 18 5.63 -4.21 5.75
C SER A 18 4.86 -3.03 5.18
N PHE A 19 3.83 -2.59 5.90
CA PHE A 19 3.09 -1.39 5.53
C PHE A 19 3.99 -0.16 5.56
N SER A 20 4.83 -0.06 6.58
CA SER A 20 5.73 1.08 6.72
C SER A 20 6.70 1.18 5.57
N ARG A 21 7.30 0.06 5.19
CA ARG A 21 8.25 0.04 4.11
C ARG A 21 7.58 0.33 2.77
N ALA A 22 6.41 -0.25 2.55
CA ALA A 22 5.65 0.00 1.34
C ALA A 22 5.29 1.47 1.22
N ALA A 23 4.86 2.07 2.34
CA ALA A 23 4.51 3.49 2.35
C ALA A 23 5.71 4.34 1.99
N SER A 24 6.87 4.02 2.53
CA SER A 24 8.09 4.75 2.22
C SER A 24 8.41 4.69 0.73
N LEU A 25 8.32 3.51 0.15
CA LEU A 25 8.62 3.33 -1.26
C LEU A 25 7.62 4.06 -2.16
N LEU A 26 6.38 4.17 -1.72
CA LEU A 26 5.34 4.81 -2.51
C LEU A 26 5.15 6.28 -2.14
N HIS A 27 5.97 6.79 -1.23
CA HIS A 27 5.90 8.18 -0.77
C HIS A 27 4.55 8.48 -0.13
N LYS A 28 4.06 7.54 0.68
CA LYS A 28 2.79 7.68 1.37
C LYS A 28 2.98 7.36 2.85
N THR A 29 1.92 7.56 3.63
CA THR A 29 1.95 7.21 5.04
C THR A 29 1.43 5.79 5.24
N PRO A 30 1.85 5.10 6.30
CA PRO A 30 1.29 3.77 6.59
C PRO A 30 -0.22 3.80 6.76
N ALA A 31 -0.76 4.88 7.33
CA ALA A 31 -2.20 5.00 7.49
C ALA A 31 -2.91 5.06 6.15
N ALA A 32 -2.34 5.77 5.18
CA ALA A 32 -2.93 5.85 3.85
C ALA A 32 -2.92 4.48 3.17
N ILE A 33 -1.83 3.73 3.34
CA ILE A 33 -1.73 2.40 2.77
C ILE A 33 -2.81 1.49 3.38
N SER A 34 -2.92 1.53 4.70
CA SER A 34 -3.88 0.70 5.41
C SER A 34 -5.31 1.02 4.99
N TYR A 35 -5.61 2.30 4.86
CA TYR A 35 -6.95 2.72 4.46
C TYR A 35 -7.30 2.21 3.06
N ARG A 36 -6.36 2.34 2.14
CA ARG A 36 -6.61 1.94 0.76
C ARG A 36 -6.83 0.43 0.63
N ILE A 37 -6.04 -0.34 1.35
CA ILE A 37 -6.17 -1.80 1.30
C ILE A 37 -7.46 -2.25 1.99
N LYS A 38 -7.83 -1.56 3.06
CA LYS A 38 -9.00 -1.93 3.84
C LYS A 38 -10.30 -1.69 3.08
N THR A 39 -10.34 -0.67 2.27
CA THR A 39 -11.53 -0.39 1.49
C THR A 39 -11.54 -1.19 0.20
#